data_314c8920df8ffcd297c4a64bc31b73dc
#
_entry.id   314c8920df8ffcd297c4a64bc31b73dc
#
_cell.length_a   1.000
_cell.length_b   1.000
_cell.length_c   1.000
_cell.angle_alpha   90.00
_cell.angle_beta   90.00
_cell.angle_gamma   90.00
#
_symmetry.space_group_name_H-M   'P 1'
#
loop_
_entity.id
_entity.type
_entity.pdbx_description
1 polymer ?
#
loop_
_entity_poly.entity_id
_entity_poly.type
_entity_poly.pdbx_seq_one_letter_code
_entity_poly.pdbx_strand_id
1 'polypeptide(L)'
;VLATRLGMTGSLTSNDRSSQRRIRLRKVLDEHLAGPLRARVTVTSHDAAKWGLHEQQRYDAILLDAPCSSERHVIQDPKALAQWSPARTRHLAIQQFAMLASALEAVRIGGHVLYSTCSISVHENDAVIAKLEKKRMGRYEIIPLELSLGEVTDHGVMILPDATNGKGPLYMSLIRRIA
;
A
#
# COMPACT_ATOMS: atom_id res chain seq x y z
N VAL A 1 13.06 2.68 7.32
CA VAL A 1 13.52 1.85 6.19
C VAL A 1 13.42 2.61 4.87
N LEU A 2 12.21 3.08 4.39
CA LEU A 2 12.13 3.82 3.11
C LEU A 2 13.00 5.07 3.13
N ALA A 3 12.93 5.88 4.17
CA ALA A 3 13.73 7.10 4.29
C ALA A 3 15.25 6.85 4.19
N THR A 4 15.75 5.72 4.73
CA THR A 4 17.18 5.36 4.66
C THR A 4 17.62 4.85 3.28
N ARG A 5 16.68 4.61 2.37
CA ARG A 5 16.93 4.23 0.96
C ARG A 5 16.81 5.39 -0.01
N LEU A 6 16.40 6.57 0.46
CA LEU A 6 16.43 7.78 -0.36
C LEU A 6 17.88 8.14 -0.70
N GLY A 7 18.12 8.43 -1.97
CA GLY A 7 19.42 8.97 -2.41
C GLY A 7 19.69 10.36 -1.82
N MET A 8 20.75 11.00 -2.27
CA MET A 8 21.18 12.32 -1.76
C MET A 8 20.12 13.44 -1.89
N THR A 9 19.25 13.34 -2.89
CA THR A 9 18.26 14.38 -3.26
C THR A 9 16.80 13.95 -3.05
N GLY A 10 16.54 12.69 -2.73
CA GLY A 10 15.18 12.18 -2.58
C GLY A 10 14.43 12.74 -1.36
N SER A 11 13.12 12.87 -1.46
CA SER A 11 12.21 13.20 -0.37
C SER A 11 11.14 12.12 -0.17
N LEU A 12 10.57 12.06 1.03
CA LEU A 12 9.51 11.12 1.37
C LEU A 12 8.31 11.86 1.96
N THR A 13 7.14 11.64 1.39
CA THR A 13 5.88 12.03 2.02
C THR A 13 5.24 10.80 2.65
N SER A 14 5.04 10.81 3.96
CA SER A 14 4.39 9.73 4.70
C SER A 14 3.03 10.20 5.19
N ASN A 15 1.98 9.50 4.78
CA ASN A 15 0.59 9.90 5.05
C ASN A 15 -0.12 8.90 5.94
N ASP A 16 -0.83 9.39 6.94
CA ASP A 16 -1.77 8.59 7.74
C ASP A 16 -2.90 9.49 8.28
N ARG A 17 -4.16 9.09 8.09
CA ARG A 17 -5.33 9.83 8.62
C ARG A 17 -5.40 9.81 10.14
N SER A 18 -4.90 8.76 10.81
CA SER A 18 -4.93 8.64 12.26
C SER A 18 -3.95 9.59 12.93
N SER A 19 -4.44 10.49 13.77
CA SER A 19 -3.59 11.40 14.56
C SER A 19 -2.65 10.64 15.50
N GLN A 20 -3.13 9.59 16.14
CA GLN A 20 -2.32 8.74 17.03
C GLN A 20 -1.19 8.04 16.29
N ARG A 21 -1.46 7.49 15.09
CA ARG A 21 -0.41 6.86 14.27
C ARG A 21 0.61 7.88 13.78
N ARG A 22 0.18 9.09 13.39
CA ARG A 22 1.10 10.16 13.02
C ARG A 22 2.01 10.62 14.17
N ILE A 23 1.48 10.69 15.39
CA ILE A 23 2.30 11.02 16.59
C ILE A 23 3.40 9.96 16.77
N ARG A 24 3.03 8.67 16.72
CA ARG A 24 4.02 7.56 16.81
C ARG A 24 5.03 7.62 15.68
N LEU A 25 4.56 7.85 14.44
CA LEU A 25 5.42 7.97 13.27
C LEU A 25 6.45 9.10 13.44
N ARG A 26 6.02 10.29 13.84
CA ARG A 26 6.94 11.42 14.09
C ARG A 26 7.98 11.07 15.13
N LYS A 27 7.56 10.47 16.25
CA LYS A 27 8.49 10.01 17.29
C LYS A 27 9.54 9.06 16.73
N VAL A 28 9.12 8.03 15.99
CA VAL A 28 10.05 7.07 15.36
C VAL A 28 10.99 7.76 14.35
N LEU A 29 10.48 8.68 13.56
CA LEU A 29 11.31 9.44 12.62
C LEU A 29 12.35 10.29 13.33
N ASP A 30 11.97 10.98 14.43
CA ASP A 30 12.85 11.84 15.20
C ASP A 30 13.92 11.01 15.96
N GLU A 31 13.58 9.82 16.42
CA GLU A 31 14.50 8.91 17.14
C GLU A 31 15.51 8.19 16.21
N HIS A 32 15.10 7.90 14.95
CA HIS A 32 15.87 7.00 14.09
C HIS A 32 16.47 7.65 12.83
N LEU A 33 16.14 8.90 12.54
CA LEU A 33 16.70 9.59 11.38
C LEU A 33 17.60 10.75 11.80
N ALA A 34 18.80 10.80 11.22
CA ALA A 34 19.68 11.96 11.37
C ALA A 34 19.04 13.23 10.78
N GLY A 35 19.39 14.40 11.32
CA GLY A 35 18.77 15.69 10.99
C GLY A 35 18.60 15.97 9.49
N PRO A 36 19.66 15.85 8.65
CA PRO A 36 19.53 16.09 7.21
C PRO A 36 18.56 15.12 6.50
N LEU A 37 18.51 13.86 6.93
CA LEU A 37 17.56 12.88 6.38
C LEU A 37 16.15 13.12 6.92
N ARG A 38 16.03 13.44 8.20
CA ARG A 38 14.74 13.76 8.82
C ARG A 38 14.06 14.96 8.18
N ALA A 39 14.82 16.00 7.82
CA ALA A 39 14.32 17.20 7.15
C ALA A 39 13.68 16.91 5.76
N ARG A 40 14.03 15.79 5.14
CA ARG A 40 13.46 15.36 3.84
C ARG A 40 12.21 14.48 3.96
N VAL A 41 11.72 14.24 5.19
CA VAL A 41 10.51 13.44 5.44
C VAL A 41 9.39 14.34 5.92
N THR A 42 8.33 14.43 5.12
CA THR A 42 7.08 15.15 5.46
C THR A 42 6.03 14.15 5.94
N VAL A 43 5.30 14.50 6.99
CA VAL A 43 4.19 13.70 7.52
C VAL A 43 2.88 14.45 7.30
N THR A 44 1.95 13.83 6.58
CA THR A 44 0.65 14.41 6.19
C THR A 44 -0.53 13.63 6.75
N SER A 45 -1.75 14.19 6.61
CA SER A 45 -2.99 13.62 7.19
C SER A 45 -4.15 13.52 6.19
N HIS A 46 -3.83 13.52 4.90
CA HIS A 46 -4.84 13.55 3.85
C HIS A 46 -5.60 12.23 3.70
N ASP A 47 -6.78 12.32 3.09
CA ASP A 47 -7.53 11.15 2.65
C ASP A 47 -6.86 10.56 1.39
N ALA A 48 -6.27 9.37 1.52
CA ALA A 48 -5.55 8.71 0.43
C ALA A 48 -6.45 8.42 -0.79
N ALA A 49 -7.76 8.23 -0.59
CA ALA A 49 -8.71 8.04 -1.68
C ALA A 49 -8.96 9.30 -2.52
N LYS A 50 -8.56 10.46 -2.02
CA LYS A 50 -8.73 11.77 -2.67
C LYS A 50 -7.41 12.44 -3.02
N TRP A 51 -6.29 11.81 -2.74
CA TRP A 51 -4.96 12.42 -2.90
C TRP A 51 -4.68 12.86 -4.33
N GLY A 52 -4.98 12.00 -5.31
CA GLY A 52 -4.79 12.29 -6.73
C GLY A 52 -5.61 13.47 -7.27
N LEU A 53 -6.60 13.97 -6.52
CA LEU A 53 -7.32 15.20 -6.87
C LEU A 53 -6.50 16.47 -6.61
N HIS A 54 -5.53 16.40 -5.69
CA HIS A 54 -4.75 17.54 -5.23
C HIS A 54 -3.28 17.46 -5.67
N GLU A 55 -2.74 16.27 -5.81
CA GLU A 55 -1.32 16.02 -6.06
C GLU A 55 -1.13 15.12 -7.29
N GLN A 56 -1.46 15.65 -8.48
CA GLN A 56 -1.33 14.90 -9.73
C GLN A 56 0.12 14.84 -10.20
N GLN A 57 0.54 13.66 -10.67
CA GLN A 57 1.84 13.42 -11.32
C GLN A 57 3.06 13.91 -10.50
N ARG A 58 2.97 13.90 -9.19
CA ARG A 58 3.99 14.49 -8.32
C ARG A 58 5.04 13.51 -7.81
N TYR A 59 4.71 12.24 -7.74
CA TYR A 59 5.56 11.23 -7.12
C TYR A 59 6.21 10.31 -8.14
N ASP A 60 7.48 9.97 -7.93
CA ASP A 60 8.19 8.96 -8.74
C ASP A 60 7.72 7.55 -8.40
N ALA A 61 7.46 7.30 -7.11
CA ALA A 61 6.96 6.03 -6.63
C ALA A 61 6.06 6.22 -5.41
N ILE A 62 5.04 5.37 -5.28
CA ILE A 62 4.11 5.34 -4.16
C ILE A 62 4.05 3.93 -3.60
N LEU A 63 4.24 3.78 -2.29
CA LEU A 63 3.87 2.57 -1.55
C LEU A 63 2.48 2.79 -0.95
N LEU A 64 1.52 2.02 -1.42
CA LEU A 64 0.17 1.98 -0.86
C LEU A 64 0.03 0.72 0.01
N ASP A 65 0.39 0.84 1.29
CA ASP A 65 0.08 -0.16 2.31
C ASP A 65 -1.37 0.07 2.75
N ALA A 66 -2.28 -0.64 2.08
CA ALA A 66 -3.70 -0.36 2.16
C ALA A 66 -4.34 -0.93 3.45
N PRO A 67 -5.28 -0.20 4.08
CA PRO A 67 -6.05 -0.77 5.19
C PRO A 67 -6.79 -2.02 4.71
N CYS A 68 -6.64 -3.12 5.44
CA CYS A 68 -7.16 -4.43 5.05
C CYS A 68 -7.82 -5.15 6.22
N SER A 69 -8.46 -6.29 5.96
CA SER A 69 -9.12 -7.13 6.98
C SER A 69 -8.15 -7.73 7.99
N SER A 70 -6.86 -7.91 7.61
CA SER A 70 -5.79 -8.33 8.52
C SER A 70 -6.07 -9.66 9.21
N GLU A 71 -6.30 -10.72 8.44
CA GLU A 71 -6.77 -12.02 8.95
C GLU A 71 -5.84 -12.61 10.01
N ARG A 72 -4.53 -12.38 9.93
CA ARG A 72 -3.58 -12.78 10.98
C ARG A 72 -3.96 -12.21 12.34
N HIS A 73 -4.33 -10.93 12.40
CA HIS A 73 -4.79 -10.29 13.63
C HIS A 73 -6.17 -10.84 14.05
N VAL A 74 -7.05 -11.05 13.08
CA VAL A 74 -8.40 -11.60 13.32
C VAL A 74 -8.32 -12.99 13.97
N ILE A 75 -7.42 -13.87 13.50
CA ILE A 75 -7.26 -15.22 14.07
C ILE A 75 -6.67 -15.18 15.48
N GLN A 76 -5.84 -14.20 15.79
CA GLN A 76 -5.13 -14.10 17.07
C GLN A 76 -5.92 -13.35 18.17
N ASP A 77 -6.92 -12.54 17.79
CA ASP A 77 -7.71 -11.72 18.71
C ASP A 77 -9.20 -12.07 18.62
N PRO A 78 -9.79 -12.69 19.67
CA PRO A 78 -11.22 -13.03 19.70
C PRO A 78 -12.15 -11.83 19.47
N LYS A 79 -11.74 -10.62 19.87
CA LYS A 79 -12.53 -9.40 19.64
C LYS A 79 -12.51 -8.99 18.17
N ALA A 80 -11.37 -9.14 17.51
CA ALA A 80 -11.25 -8.89 16.09
C ALA A 80 -12.03 -9.94 15.28
N LEU A 81 -12.00 -11.21 15.71
CA LEU A 81 -12.76 -12.30 15.10
C LEU A 81 -14.27 -12.06 15.20
N ALA A 82 -14.77 -11.59 16.34
CA ALA A 82 -16.17 -11.26 16.52
C ALA A 82 -16.67 -10.10 15.62
N GLN A 83 -15.77 -9.25 15.17
CA GLN A 83 -16.07 -8.13 14.27
C GLN A 83 -15.81 -8.45 12.79
N TRP A 84 -15.22 -9.60 12.50
CA TRP A 84 -14.95 -10.00 11.13
C TRP A 84 -16.24 -10.38 10.39
N SER A 85 -16.35 -9.96 9.14
CA SER A 85 -17.45 -10.35 8.26
C SER A 85 -17.07 -10.21 6.79
N PRO A 86 -17.69 -11.00 5.90
CA PRO A 86 -17.51 -10.84 4.45
C PRO A 86 -17.94 -9.47 3.93
N ALA A 87 -18.88 -8.82 4.60
CA ALA A 87 -19.30 -7.46 4.25
C ALA A 87 -18.20 -6.43 4.51
N ARG A 88 -17.44 -6.58 5.61
CA ARG A 88 -16.29 -5.75 5.93
C ARG A 88 -15.19 -5.88 4.88
N THR A 89 -14.84 -7.09 4.48
CA THR A 89 -13.86 -7.36 3.40
C THR A 89 -14.26 -6.66 2.10
N ARG A 90 -15.53 -6.81 1.68
CA ARG A 90 -16.02 -6.11 0.48
C ARG A 90 -15.97 -4.58 0.59
N HIS A 91 -16.29 -4.04 1.76
CA HIS A 91 -16.21 -2.59 2.00
C HIS A 91 -14.77 -2.08 1.92
N LEU A 92 -13.82 -2.82 2.51
CA LEU A 92 -12.40 -2.51 2.44
C LEU A 92 -11.89 -2.55 1.00
N ALA A 93 -12.28 -3.54 0.20
CA ALA A 93 -11.93 -3.63 -1.22
C ALA A 93 -12.38 -2.40 -2.03
N ILE A 94 -13.55 -1.82 -1.71
CA ILE A 94 -14.02 -0.58 -2.34
C ILE A 94 -13.10 0.60 -1.97
N GLN A 95 -12.72 0.72 -0.70
CA GLN A 95 -11.82 1.77 -0.23
C GLN A 95 -10.42 1.62 -0.82
N GLN A 96 -9.89 0.41 -0.84
CA GLN A 96 -8.58 0.07 -1.43
C GLN A 96 -8.54 0.43 -2.91
N PHE A 97 -9.57 0.09 -3.68
CA PHE A 97 -9.68 0.50 -5.08
C PHE A 97 -9.66 2.03 -5.24
N ALA A 98 -10.38 2.77 -4.41
CA ALA A 98 -10.39 4.23 -4.46
C ALA A 98 -9.01 4.83 -4.14
N MET A 99 -8.30 4.27 -3.14
CA MET A 99 -6.93 4.69 -2.79
C MET A 99 -5.95 4.36 -3.91
N LEU A 100 -6.05 3.18 -4.51
CA LEU A 100 -5.17 2.75 -5.61
C LEU A 100 -5.38 3.62 -6.85
N ALA A 101 -6.63 3.88 -7.24
CA ALA A 101 -6.94 4.78 -8.34
C ALA A 101 -6.40 6.21 -8.10
N SER A 102 -6.51 6.70 -6.86
CA SER A 102 -5.96 7.99 -6.46
C SER A 102 -4.43 8.01 -6.48
N ALA A 103 -3.77 6.94 -6.05
CA ALA A 103 -2.31 6.80 -6.10
C ALA A 103 -1.79 6.83 -7.55
N LEU A 104 -2.51 6.19 -8.48
CA LEU A 104 -2.15 6.23 -9.92
C LEU A 104 -2.27 7.63 -10.53
N GLU A 105 -3.20 8.45 -10.08
CA GLU A 105 -3.26 9.86 -10.52
C GLU A 105 -2.12 10.70 -9.90
N ALA A 106 -1.70 10.36 -8.69
CA ALA A 106 -0.65 11.08 -7.97
C ALA A 106 0.77 10.71 -8.42
N VAL A 107 1.00 9.48 -8.89
CA VAL A 107 2.28 9.08 -9.47
C VAL A 107 2.44 9.64 -10.88
N ARG A 108 3.65 10.05 -11.27
CA ARG A 108 3.94 10.55 -12.63
C ARG A 108 3.83 9.44 -13.67
N ILE A 109 3.69 9.82 -14.93
CA ILE A 109 3.82 8.88 -16.06
C ILE A 109 5.20 8.24 -16.01
N GLY A 110 5.29 6.93 -16.18
CA GLY A 110 6.50 6.12 -16.01
C GLY A 110 6.85 5.81 -14.55
N GLY A 111 6.16 6.41 -13.57
CA GLY A 111 6.33 6.11 -12.16
C GLY A 111 5.57 4.86 -11.71
N HIS A 112 5.82 4.42 -10.47
CA HIS A 112 5.37 3.14 -9.96
C HIS A 112 4.50 3.28 -8.71
N VAL A 113 3.51 2.42 -8.60
CA VAL A 113 2.72 2.20 -7.37
C VAL A 113 2.92 0.75 -6.93
N LEU A 114 3.44 0.54 -5.73
CA LEU A 114 3.42 -0.76 -5.08
C LEU A 114 2.17 -0.82 -4.18
N TYR A 115 1.19 -1.59 -4.59
CA TYR A 115 0.02 -1.91 -3.79
C TYR A 115 0.32 -3.09 -2.88
N SER A 116 0.01 -2.99 -1.59
CA SER A 116 0.18 -4.09 -0.65
C SER A 116 -0.95 -4.17 0.38
N THR A 117 -1.25 -5.39 0.81
CA THR A 117 -2.16 -5.70 1.92
C THR A 117 -1.61 -6.83 2.77
N CYS A 118 -2.01 -6.90 4.03
CA CYS A 118 -1.80 -8.08 4.87
C CYS A 118 -3.04 -9.01 4.92
N SER A 119 -3.90 -8.94 3.91
CA SER A 119 -5.07 -9.80 3.74
C SER A 119 -4.76 -11.03 2.89
N ILE A 120 -5.37 -12.18 3.23
CA ILE A 120 -5.40 -13.36 2.37
C ILE A 120 -6.60 -13.36 1.41
N SER A 121 -7.48 -12.39 1.53
CA SER A 121 -8.71 -12.33 0.74
C SER A 121 -8.43 -11.90 -0.70
N VAL A 122 -8.83 -12.73 -1.65
CA VAL A 122 -8.79 -12.41 -3.09
C VAL A 122 -9.56 -11.10 -3.39
N HIS A 123 -10.63 -10.81 -2.64
CA HIS A 123 -11.41 -9.58 -2.81
C HIS A 123 -10.62 -8.31 -2.54
N GLU A 124 -9.66 -8.37 -1.61
CA GLU A 124 -8.80 -7.24 -1.23
C GLU A 124 -7.47 -7.21 -2.01
N ASN A 125 -7.17 -8.25 -2.77
CA ASN A 125 -5.93 -8.47 -3.51
C ASN A 125 -6.17 -8.41 -5.03
N ASP A 126 -6.12 -9.54 -5.72
CA ASP A 126 -6.24 -9.62 -7.19
C ASP A 126 -7.54 -8.98 -7.71
N ALA A 127 -8.67 -9.10 -7.00
CA ALA A 127 -9.92 -8.49 -7.43
C ALA A 127 -9.89 -6.95 -7.43
N VAL A 128 -9.09 -6.32 -6.57
CA VAL A 128 -8.86 -4.86 -6.59
C VAL A 128 -8.09 -4.46 -7.84
N ILE A 129 -7.06 -5.22 -8.19
CA ILE A 129 -6.22 -4.97 -9.38
C ILE A 129 -7.03 -5.25 -10.66
N ALA A 130 -7.77 -6.37 -10.74
CA ALA A 130 -8.66 -6.69 -11.86
C ALA A 130 -9.72 -5.60 -12.09
N LYS A 131 -10.27 -5.03 -11.01
CA LYS A 131 -11.20 -3.90 -11.10
C LYS A 131 -10.52 -2.64 -11.64
N LEU A 132 -9.26 -2.39 -11.26
CA LEU A 132 -8.48 -1.29 -11.79
C LEU A 132 -8.25 -1.48 -13.29
N GLU A 133 -7.85 -2.67 -13.72
CA GLU A 133 -7.67 -3.04 -15.11
C GLU A 133 -8.92 -2.74 -15.95
N LYS A 134 -10.07 -3.19 -15.49
CA LYS A 134 -11.35 -2.93 -16.15
C LYS A 134 -11.72 -1.44 -16.22
N LYS A 135 -11.41 -0.65 -15.18
CA LYS A 135 -11.83 0.76 -15.05
C LYS A 135 -10.84 1.77 -15.61
N ARG A 136 -9.57 1.38 -15.79
CA ARG A 136 -8.44 2.25 -16.17
C ARG A 136 -7.58 1.63 -17.29
N MET A 137 -8.20 0.83 -18.16
CA MET A 137 -7.53 0.17 -19.29
C MET A 137 -6.65 1.14 -20.08
N GLY A 138 -5.44 0.70 -20.43
CA GLY A 138 -4.49 1.48 -21.21
C GLY A 138 -3.78 2.62 -20.45
N ARG A 139 -4.02 2.78 -19.15
CA ARG A 139 -3.38 3.83 -18.35
C ARG A 139 -2.25 3.34 -17.46
N TYR A 140 -2.09 2.05 -17.34
CA TYR A 140 -1.05 1.41 -16.54
C TYR A 140 -0.75 0.00 -17.05
N GLU A 141 0.34 -0.55 -16.58
CA GLU A 141 0.72 -1.95 -16.75
C GLU A 141 1.10 -2.57 -15.41
N ILE A 142 0.88 -3.86 -15.26
CA ILE A 142 1.34 -4.63 -14.09
C ILE A 142 2.76 -5.13 -14.41
N ILE A 143 3.68 -4.84 -13.49
CA ILE A 143 5.07 -5.29 -13.61
C ILE A 143 5.24 -6.57 -12.80
N PRO A 144 5.67 -7.68 -13.39
CA PRO A 144 5.94 -8.90 -12.66
C PRO A 144 6.93 -8.67 -11.51
N LEU A 145 6.59 -9.19 -10.33
CA LEU A 145 7.49 -9.19 -9.18
C LEU A 145 8.22 -10.53 -9.11
N GLU A 146 9.54 -10.49 -9.27
CA GLU A 146 10.40 -11.65 -9.06
C GLU A 146 10.89 -11.65 -7.61
N LEU A 147 10.23 -12.40 -6.75
CA LEU A 147 10.57 -12.55 -5.35
C LEU A 147 11.01 -13.99 -5.05
N SER A 148 12.02 -14.13 -4.20
CA SER A 148 12.47 -15.46 -3.73
C SER A 148 11.47 -16.12 -2.77
N LEU A 149 10.45 -15.39 -2.33
CA LEU A 149 9.40 -15.84 -1.40
C LEU A 149 8.04 -15.48 -1.97
N GLY A 150 7.09 -16.39 -1.80
CA GLY A 150 5.70 -16.18 -2.18
C GLY A 150 5.30 -16.91 -3.46
N GLU A 151 4.01 -16.92 -3.70
CA GLU A 151 3.36 -17.55 -4.85
C GLU A 151 2.86 -16.45 -5.79
N VAL A 152 3.08 -16.65 -7.08
CA VAL A 152 2.56 -15.76 -8.12
C VAL A 152 1.04 -15.93 -8.19
N THR A 153 0.32 -14.83 -8.21
CA THR A 153 -1.12 -14.76 -8.41
C THR A 153 -1.44 -14.16 -9.79
N ASP A 154 -2.72 -13.95 -10.10
CA ASP A 154 -3.12 -13.38 -11.40
C ASP A 154 -2.53 -11.97 -11.64
N HIS A 155 -2.36 -11.18 -10.56
CA HIS A 155 -1.95 -9.78 -10.67
C HIS A 155 -0.82 -9.37 -9.70
N GLY A 156 -0.20 -10.32 -9.02
CA GLY A 156 0.83 -10.00 -8.04
C GLY A 156 1.51 -11.22 -7.43
N VAL A 157 1.94 -11.07 -6.18
CA VAL A 157 2.56 -12.13 -5.40
C VAL A 157 1.94 -12.18 -4.00
N MET A 158 1.61 -13.38 -3.54
CA MET A 158 1.13 -13.67 -2.19
C MET A 158 2.21 -14.39 -1.38
N ILE A 159 2.57 -13.84 -0.23
CA ILE A 159 3.43 -14.47 0.75
C ILE A 159 2.55 -15.00 1.88
N LEU A 160 2.55 -16.32 2.09
CA LEU A 160 1.77 -16.99 3.14
C LEU A 160 2.68 -17.50 4.25
N PRO A 161 2.22 -17.47 5.52
CA PRO A 161 3.04 -17.83 6.67
C PRO A 161 3.46 -19.31 6.71
N ASP A 162 2.64 -20.20 6.21
CA ASP A 162 2.88 -21.66 6.16
C ASP A 162 4.06 -22.02 5.25
N ALA A 163 4.19 -21.35 4.09
CA ALA A 163 5.27 -21.57 3.14
C ALA A 163 6.56 -20.79 3.46
N THR A 164 6.54 -19.87 4.43
CA THR A 164 7.62 -18.87 4.61
C THR A 164 8.15 -18.75 6.05
N ASN A 165 8.04 -19.80 6.86
CA ASN A 165 8.45 -19.80 8.27
C ASN A 165 7.80 -18.65 9.08
N GLY A 166 6.49 -18.46 8.92
CA GLY A 166 5.69 -17.50 9.67
C GLY A 166 5.74 -16.05 9.14
N LYS A 167 6.35 -15.78 7.98
CA LYS A 167 6.31 -14.46 7.34
C LYS A 167 5.01 -14.26 6.59
N GLY A 168 4.45 -13.06 6.64
CA GLY A 168 3.16 -12.73 6.00
C GLY A 168 1.97 -12.89 6.96
N PRO A 169 0.72 -12.95 6.45
CA PRO A 169 0.39 -12.81 5.04
C PRO A 169 0.77 -11.44 4.48
N LEU A 170 1.18 -11.40 3.21
CA LEU A 170 1.46 -10.15 2.50
C LEU A 170 1.19 -10.35 1.01
N TYR A 171 0.27 -9.60 0.46
CA TYR A 171 0.05 -9.48 -0.97
C TYR A 171 0.74 -8.23 -1.51
N MET A 172 1.31 -8.33 -2.70
CA MET A 172 1.93 -7.21 -3.41
C MET A 172 1.63 -7.26 -4.91
N SER A 173 1.35 -6.10 -5.48
CA SER A 173 1.25 -5.89 -6.93
C SER A 173 1.99 -4.61 -7.30
N LEU A 174 2.91 -4.68 -8.25
CA LEU A 174 3.67 -3.52 -8.76
C LEU A 174 3.03 -3.04 -10.05
N ILE A 175 2.69 -1.76 -10.08
CA ILE A 175 1.94 -1.14 -11.16
C ILE A 175 2.73 0.05 -11.67
N ARG A 176 2.98 0.15 -12.98
CA ARG A 176 3.58 1.31 -13.63
C ARG A 176 2.51 2.12 -14.34
N ARG A 177 2.48 3.42 -14.12
CA ARG A 177 1.63 4.33 -14.88
C ARG A 177 2.21 4.57 -16.27
N ILE A 178 1.39 4.44 -17.33
CA ILE A 178 1.81 4.64 -18.74
C ILE A 178 1.09 5.81 -19.42
N ALA A 179 -0.05 6.28 -18.86
CA ALA A 179 -0.78 7.45 -19.37
C ALA A 179 -1.53 8.24 -18.26
#